data_415f42387ec587b8d2c81bb099f89ccc
#
_entry.id   415f42387ec587b8d2c81bb099f89ccc
#
_cell.length_a   1.000
_cell.length_b   1.000
_cell.length_c   1.000
_cell.angle_alpha   90.00
_cell.angle_beta   90.00
_cell.angle_gamma   90.00
#
_symmetry.space_group_name_H-M   'P 1'
#
loop_
_entity.id
_entity.type
_entity.pdbx_description
1 polymer ?
#
loop_
_entity_poly.entity_id
_entity_poly.type
_entity_poly.pdbx_seq_one_letter_code
_entity_poly.pdbx_strand_id
1 'polypeptide(L)'
;KRITDPVALDCAQETAGQLRFEIEAAFSQGLPNTPMANSTVRVVSGNFLTARPVGIVDGVDFMHSGLVRKVDSGLIRRAIDIGALVLLSPFGFSPTGEAFNLTMEDVATATAVALQADKLLFLTEIAGIREDLDDPESAIDTELSLAEARRLLERLPAPTRPTDPAFYLQHCVKACEGGVERSHILPFAADGSILMEIFTHDGVGTMVVDEKLESLRSTIEPLANTA
;
A
#
# COMPACT_ATOMS: atom_id res chain seq x y z
N LYS A 1 3.79 16.58 -4.10
CA LYS A 1 3.53 16.50 -2.64
C LYS A 1 2.79 17.75 -2.19
N ARG A 2 1.98 17.63 -1.11
CA ARG A 2 1.27 18.77 -0.51
C ARG A 2 2.19 19.47 0.49
N ILE A 3 2.07 20.79 0.64
CA ILE A 3 2.71 21.55 1.70
C ILE A 3 1.93 21.29 3.00
N THR A 4 2.61 20.99 4.08
CA THR A 4 2.01 20.79 5.40
C THR A 4 2.52 21.90 6.32
N ASP A 5 1.73 22.95 6.47
CA ASP A 5 1.99 24.01 7.46
C ASP A 5 1.65 23.51 8.88
N PRO A 6 1.97 24.27 9.94
CA PRO A 6 1.71 23.84 11.32
C PRO A 6 0.23 23.54 11.59
N VAL A 7 -0.70 24.31 11.03
CA VAL A 7 -2.15 24.10 11.23
C VAL A 7 -2.60 22.80 10.55
N ALA A 8 -2.14 22.59 9.31
CA ALA A 8 -2.42 21.34 8.59
C ALA A 8 -1.80 20.12 9.29
N LEU A 9 -0.63 20.28 9.91
CA LEU A 9 -0.01 19.21 10.69
C LEU A 9 -0.87 18.84 11.90
N ASP A 10 -1.33 19.82 12.67
CA ASP A 10 -2.17 19.60 13.85
C ASP A 10 -3.49 18.88 13.45
N CYS A 11 -4.18 19.38 12.43
CA CYS A 11 -5.39 18.75 11.93
C CYS A 11 -5.15 17.30 11.46
N ALA A 12 -4.05 17.05 10.77
CA ALA A 12 -3.72 15.72 10.30
C ALA A 12 -3.38 14.75 11.44
N GLN A 13 -2.71 15.23 12.50
CA GLN A 13 -2.42 14.44 13.70
C GLN A 13 -3.68 14.09 14.48
N GLU A 14 -4.59 15.06 14.66
CA GLU A 14 -5.89 14.84 15.32
C GLU A 14 -6.71 13.80 14.55
N THR A 15 -6.84 13.95 13.24
CA THR A 15 -7.58 13.03 12.38
C THR A 15 -6.96 11.61 12.40
N ALA A 16 -5.64 11.51 12.30
CA ALA A 16 -4.97 10.21 12.37
C ALA A 16 -5.13 9.54 13.73
N GLY A 17 -5.12 10.33 14.82
CA GLY A 17 -5.37 9.84 16.17
C GLY A 17 -6.79 9.30 16.33
N GLN A 18 -7.78 10.04 15.87
CA GLN A 18 -9.19 9.62 15.90
C GLN A 18 -9.40 8.35 15.09
N LEU A 19 -8.95 8.33 13.84
CA LEU A 19 -9.09 7.16 12.95
C LEU A 19 -8.42 5.92 13.54
N ARG A 20 -7.27 6.07 14.21
CA ARG A 20 -6.61 4.96 14.90
C ARG A 20 -7.53 4.33 15.95
N PHE A 21 -8.15 5.15 16.80
CA PHE A 21 -9.06 4.64 17.83
C PHE A 21 -10.32 4.00 17.22
N GLU A 22 -10.84 4.52 16.13
CA GLU A 22 -11.98 3.93 15.41
C GLU A 22 -11.62 2.54 14.86
N ILE A 23 -10.41 2.40 14.28
CA ILE A 23 -9.92 1.10 13.79
C ILE A 23 -9.68 0.13 14.94
N GLU A 24 -9.03 0.56 16.01
CA GLU A 24 -8.81 -0.27 17.21
C GLU A 24 -10.16 -0.74 17.81
N ALA A 25 -11.16 0.13 17.87
CA ALA A 25 -12.51 -0.20 18.33
C ALA A 25 -13.19 -1.22 17.41
N ALA A 26 -13.07 -1.05 16.09
CA ALA A 26 -13.64 -1.99 15.12
C ALA A 26 -13.06 -3.41 15.27
N PHE A 27 -11.74 -3.51 15.45
CA PHE A 27 -11.09 -4.81 15.70
C PHE A 27 -11.33 -5.38 17.10
N SER A 28 -11.75 -4.55 18.06
CA SER A 28 -12.15 -4.98 19.41
C SER A 28 -13.56 -5.55 19.47
N GLN A 29 -14.39 -5.26 18.45
CA GLN A 29 -15.70 -5.87 18.32
C GLN A 29 -15.53 -7.32 17.85
N GLY A 30 -16.03 -8.27 18.63
CA GLY A 30 -16.21 -9.62 18.12
C GLY A 30 -17.22 -9.60 16.94
N LEU A 31 -17.16 -10.60 16.07
CA LEU A 31 -18.16 -10.79 15.01
C LEU A 31 -19.23 -11.80 15.50
N PRO A 32 -20.23 -11.36 16.32
CA PRO A 32 -21.21 -12.25 16.90
C PRO A 32 -21.95 -12.99 15.79
N ASN A 33 -22.31 -14.25 16.02
CA ASN A 33 -22.98 -15.12 15.07
C ASN A 33 -22.14 -15.53 13.84
N THR A 34 -20.83 -15.43 13.92
CA THR A 34 -19.90 -15.92 12.89
C THR A 34 -18.89 -16.89 13.52
N PRO A 35 -18.17 -17.71 12.72
CA PRO A 35 -17.04 -18.52 13.24
C PRO A 35 -15.96 -17.71 13.94
N MET A 36 -15.91 -16.40 13.71
CA MET A 36 -14.96 -15.44 14.28
C MET A 36 -15.47 -14.81 15.61
N ALA A 37 -16.60 -15.25 16.15
CA ALA A 37 -17.22 -14.65 17.35
C ALA A 37 -16.28 -14.60 18.58
N ASN A 38 -15.30 -15.49 18.68
CA ASN A 38 -14.34 -15.54 19.77
C ASN A 38 -12.90 -15.15 19.34
N SER A 39 -12.71 -14.70 18.11
CA SER A 39 -11.39 -14.25 17.69
C SER A 39 -11.10 -12.86 18.22
N THR A 40 -9.93 -12.69 18.77
CA THR A 40 -9.42 -11.40 19.26
C THR A 40 -8.28 -10.95 18.35
N VAL A 41 -8.48 -9.86 17.62
CA VAL A 41 -7.42 -9.22 16.86
C VAL A 41 -6.82 -8.12 17.73
N ARG A 42 -5.54 -8.20 18.05
CA ARG A 42 -4.81 -7.15 18.76
C ARG A 42 -4.19 -6.19 17.79
N VAL A 43 -4.49 -4.90 17.92
CA VAL A 43 -3.90 -3.84 17.11
C VAL A 43 -2.77 -3.19 17.89
N VAL A 44 -1.62 -3.05 17.23
CA VAL A 44 -0.45 -2.36 17.77
C VAL A 44 -0.09 -1.20 16.85
N SER A 45 0.02 0.00 17.40
CA SER A 45 0.51 1.18 16.69
C SER A 45 1.65 1.83 17.48
N GLY A 46 2.51 2.60 16.80
CA GLY A 46 3.65 3.24 17.44
C GLY A 46 4.56 3.98 16.47
N ASN A 47 5.71 4.42 16.97
CA ASN A 47 6.70 5.19 16.23
C ASN A 47 7.67 4.30 15.41
N PHE A 48 7.12 3.43 14.58
CA PHE A 48 7.89 2.51 13.73
C PHE A 48 8.61 3.19 12.56
N LEU A 49 8.25 4.45 12.26
CA LEU A 49 8.74 5.19 11.10
C LEU A 49 9.63 6.35 11.54
N THR A 50 10.86 6.36 11.05
CA THR A 50 11.70 7.56 11.10
C THR A 50 11.51 8.35 9.82
N ALA A 51 11.26 9.65 9.95
CA ALA A 51 11.04 10.56 8.84
C ALA A 51 12.18 11.58 8.71
N ARG A 52 12.23 12.21 7.55
CA ARG A 52 13.00 13.42 7.27
C ARG A 52 12.14 14.42 6.50
N PRO A 53 12.39 15.73 6.60
CA PRO A 53 11.64 16.71 5.82
C PRO A 53 11.85 16.51 4.31
N VAL A 54 10.84 16.91 3.53
CA VAL A 54 11.00 17.10 2.08
C VAL A 54 12.00 18.22 1.82
N GLY A 55 11.93 19.27 2.63
CA GLY A 55 12.74 20.46 2.51
C GLY A 55 12.21 21.42 1.42
N ILE A 56 13.14 22.21 0.85
CA ILE A 56 12.82 23.14 -0.22
C ILE A 56 13.06 22.47 -1.57
N VAL A 57 12.03 22.44 -2.42
CA VAL A 57 12.08 21.91 -3.78
C VAL A 57 11.57 22.99 -4.73
N ASP A 58 12.34 23.32 -5.74
CA ASP A 58 12.02 24.37 -6.74
C ASP A 58 11.62 25.72 -6.10
N GLY A 59 12.29 26.07 -5.00
CA GLY A 59 12.04 27.32 -4.25
C GLY A 59 10.81 27.28 -3.34
N VAL A 60 10.11 26.15 -3.24
CA VAL A 60 8.94 25.97 -2.37
C VAL A 60 9.36 25.18 -1.13
N ASP A 61 9.12 25.74 0.05
CA ASP A 61 9.31 25.05 1.32
C ASP A 61 8.09 24.17 1.63
N PHE A 62 8.33 22.87 1.79
CA PHE A 62 7.31 21.87 2.11
C PHE A 62 7.04 21.72 3.61
N MET A 63 7.71 22.51 4.44
CA MET A 63 7.53 22.58 5.90
C MET A 63 7.50 21.19 6.56
N HIS A 64 6.37 20.79 7.18
CA HIS A 64 6.21 19.51 7.87
C HIS A 64 5.84 18.33 6.95
N SER A 65 5.90 18.51 5.63
CA SER A 65 5.79 17.35 4.72
C SER A 65 7.07 16.55 4.74
N GLY A 66 6.93 15.23 4.91
CA GLY A 66 8.07 14.34 5.11
C GLY A 66 8.23 13.26 4.04
N LEU A 67 9.34 12.56 4.18
CA LEU A 67 9.71 11.37 3.46
C LEU A 67 10.06 10.28 4.48
N VAL A 68 9.70 9.04 4.20
CA VAL A 68 10.14 7.89 4.99
C VAL A 68 11.67 7.78 4.87
N ARG A 69 12.36 7.84 5.99
CA ARG A 69 13.81 7.65 6.06
C ARG A 69 14.18 6.21 6.42
N LYS A 70 13.44 5.64 7.37
CA LYS A 70 13.67 4.29 7.87
C LYS A 70 12.39 3.70 8.43
N VAL A 71 12.19 2.41 8.18
CA VAL A 71 11.15 1.58 8.82
C VAL A 71 11.85 0.67 9.82
N ASP A 72 11.35 0.59 11.04
CA ASP A 72 11.82 -0.39 12.03
C ASP A 72 11.16 -1.75 11.78
N SER A 73 11.63 -2.43 10.74
CA SER A 73 11.11 -3.74 10.34
C SER A 73 11.28 -4.80 11.43
N GLY A 74 12.32 -4.69 12.25
CA GLY A 74 12.56 -5.63 13.35
C GLY A 74 11.51 -5.53 14.44
N LEU A 75 11.08 -4.31 14.78
CA LEU A 75 10.02 -4.10 15.77
C LEU A 75 8.64 -4.50 15.21
N ILE A 76 8.37 -4.17 13.95
CA ILE A 76 7.14 -4.57 13.27
C ILE A 76 7.04 -6.11 13.21
N ARG A 77 8.09 -6.82 12.82
CA ARG A 77 8.11 -8.30 12.79
C ARG A 77 7.80 -8.90 14.15
N ARG A 78 8.42 -8.39 15.22
CA ARG A 78 8.12 -8.88 16.58
C ARG A 78 6.66 -8.69 16.97
N ALA A 79 6.02 -7.60 16.56
CA ALA A 79 4.60 -7.40 16.80
C ALA A 79 3.73 -8.38 16.00
N ILE A 80 4.10 -8.65 14.75
CA ILE A 80 3.43 -9.66 13.91
C ILE A 80 3.62 -11.07 14.48
N ASP A 81 4.81 -11.42 14.95
CA ASP A 81 5.14 -12.75 15.49
C ASP A 81 4.31 -13.11 16.74
N ILE A 82 3.88 -12.11 17.50
CA ILE A 82 2.93 -12.31 18.62
C ILE A 82 1.45 -12.29 18.19
N GLY A 83 1.18 -12.31 16.89
CA GLY A 83 -0.17 -12.32 16.32
C GLY A 83 -0.88 -10.97 16.31
N ALA A 84 -0.15 -9.85 16.43
CA ALA A 84 -0.76 -8.53 16.37
C ALA A 84 -0.90 -8.03 14.92
N LEU A 85 -1.95 -7.25 14.67
CA LEU A 85 -2.07 -6.40 13.50
C LEU A 85 -1.31 -5.10 13.78
N VAL A 86 -0.34 -4.75 12.92
CA VAL A 86 0.41 -3.50 13.05
C VAL A 86 -0.24 -2.41 12.23
N LEU A 87 -0.74 -1.39 12.92
CA LEU A 87 -1.39 -0.22 12.31
C LEU A 87 -0.39 0.94 12.22
N LEU A 88 -0.05 1.34 11.02
CA LEU A 88 0.83 2.47 10.73
C LEU A 88 0.02 3.69 10.29
N SER A 89 0.24 4.81 10.95
CA SER A 89 -0.30 6.10 10.50
C SER A 89 0.65 6.74 9.47
N PRO A 90 0.16 7.66 8.61
CA PRO A 90 1.00 8.38 7.65
C PRO A 90 1.81 9.48 8.34
N PHE A 91 2.45 9.15 9.44
CA PHE A 91 3.32 10.01 10.22
C PHE A 91 4.64 9.33 10.53
N GLY A 92 5.70 10.12 10.55
CA GLY A 92 6.99 9.71 11.05
C GLY A 92 7.64 10.82 11.85
N PHE A 93 8.62 10.44 12.65
CA PHE A 93 9.32 11.39 13.53
C PHE A 93 10.79 11.47 13.15
N SER A 94 11.36 12.68 13.22
CA SER A 94 12.81 12.84 13.14
C SER A 94 13.47 12.26 14.40
N PRO A 95 14.79 12.04 14.40
CA PRO A 95 15.52 11.68 15.63
C PRO A 95 15.44 12.74 16.74
N THR A 96 15.06 13.97 16.41
CA THR A 96 14.84 15.08 17.35
C THR A 96 13.39 15.18 17.84
N GLY A 97 12.51 14.26 17.41
CA GLY A 97 11.11 14.19 17.83
C GLY A 97 10.14 15.06 17.03
N GLU A 98 10.61 15.71 15.96
CA GLU A 98 9.75 16.50 15.09
C GLU A 98 8.86 15.60 14.24
N ALA A 99 7.57 15.91 14.19
CA ALA A 99 6.57 15.16 13.42
C ALA A 99 6.52 15.61 11.95
N PHE A 100 6.40 14.64 11.04
CA PHE A 100 6.22 14.87 9.61
C PHE A 100 5.02 14.10 9.07
N ASN A 101 4.21 14.82 8.28
CA ASN A 101 3.12 14.23 7.51
C ASN A 101 3.70 13.53 6.27
N LEU A 102 3.47 12.23 6.17
CA LEU A 102 3.95 11.37 5.09
C LEU A 102 2.82 11.06 4.12
N THR A 103 3.17 10.61 2.93
CA THR A 103 2.20 10.04 2.00
C THR A 103 1.95 8.59 2.39
N MET A 104 0.69 8.19 2.51
CA MET A 104 0.32 6.84 2.97
C MET A 104 0.89 5.76 2.06
N GLU A 105 0.90 6.00 0.76
CA GLU A 105 1.44 5.10 -0.25
C GLU A 105 2.97 4.98 -0.15
N ASP A 106 3.68 6.07 0.16
CA ASP A 106 5.13 6.02 0.47
C ASP A 106 5.40 5.17 1.72
N VAL A 107 4.56 5.31 2.76
CA VAL A 107 4.66 4.52 4.00
C VAL A 107 4.41 3.04 3.70
N ALA A 108 3.33 2.73 2.97
CA ALA A 108 2.96 1.36 2.62
C ALA A 108 4.07 0.69 1.79
N THR A 109 4.54 1.37 0.73
CA THR A 109 5.61 0.86 -0.13
C THR A 109 6.92 0.65 0.65
N ALA A 110 7.35 1.65 1.43
CA ALA A 110 8.58 1.53 2.22
C ALA A 110 8.49 0.41 3.27
N THR A 111 7.32 0.23 3.87
CA THR A 111 7.09 -0.83 4.86
C THR A 111 7.09 -2.21 4.20
N ALA A 112 6.38 -2.38 3.09
CA ALA A 112 6.36 -3.63 2.35
C ALA A 112 7.76 -4.06 1.91
N VAL A 113 8.54 -3.14 1.36
CA VAL A 113 9.94 -3.39 0.96
C VAL A 113 10.81 -3.73 2.18
N ALA A 114 10.72 -2.98 3.29
CA ALA A 114 11.52 -3.23 4.49
C ALA A 114 11.18 -4.58 5.17
N LEU A 115 9.95 -5.03 5.03
CA LEU A 115 9.49 -6.33 5.53
C LEU A 115 9.71 -7.45 4.51
N GLN A 116 10.07 -7.16 3.26
CA GLN A 116 10.04 -8.15 2.18
C GLN A 116 8.70 -8.89 2.19
N ALA A 117 7.63 -8.10 2.11
CA ALA A 117 6.27 -8.63 2.20
C ALA A 117 5.94 -9.44 0.94
N ASP A 118 5.18 -10.52 1.10
CA ASP A 118 4.71 -11.33 -0.02
C ASP A 118 3.75 -10.51 -0.92
N LYS A 119 2.94 -9.65 -0.31
CA LYS A 119 1.94 -8.84 -1.01
C LYS A 119 1.84 -7.43 -0.46
N LEU A 120 1.66 -6.45 -1.36
CA LEU A 120 1.23 -5.09 -1.04
C LEU A 120 -0.12 -4.83 -1.72
N LEU A 121 -1.13 -4.44 -0.95
CA LEU A 121 -2.46 -4.14 -1.48
C LEU A 121 -2.81 -2.67 -1.24
N PHE A 122 -3.11 -1.94 -2.31
CA PHE A 122 -3.68 -0.61 -2.26
C PHE A 122 -5.19 -0.69 -2.44
N LEU A 123 -5.95 -0.35 -1.41
CA LEU A 123 -7.41 -0.17 -1.49
C LEU A 123 -7.69 1.27 -1.93
N THR A 124 -8.29 1.42 -3.10
CA THR A 124 -8.38 2.70 -3.80
C THR A 124 -9.78 2.99 -4.34
N GLU A 125 -10.00 4.21 -4.81
CA GLU A 125 -11.23 4.58 -5.51
C GLU A 125 -11.28 4.04 -6.95
N ILE A 126 -10.12 3.73 -7.55
CA ILE A 126 -10.05 3.19 -8.91
C ILE A 126 -10.24 1.68 -8.90
N ALA A 127 -10.87 1.17 -9.95
CA ALA A 127 -11.10 -0.27 -10.11
C ALA A 127 -9.82 -1.07 -10.42
N GLY A 128 -8.81 -0.40 -10.94
CA GLY A 128 -7.54 -0.97 -11.41
C GLY A 128 -7.00 -0.18 -12.59
N ILE A 129 -6.06 -0.76 -13.30
CA ILE A 129 -5.49 -0.21 -14.53
C ILE A 129 -6.28 -0.74 -15.72
N ARG A 130 -6.68 0.13 -16.63
CA ARG A 130 -7.44 -0.25 -17.82
C ARG A 130 -6.51 -0.72 -18.94
N GLU A 131 -6.96 -1.71 -19.72
CA GLU A 131 -6.24 -2.21 -20.91
C GLU A 131 -6.07 -1.12 -21.96
N ASP A 132 -7.11 -0.31 -22.18
CA ASP A 132 -7.05 0.90 -23.01
C ASP A 132 -7.23 2.12 -22.12
N LEU A 133 -6.19 2.92 -22.01
CA LEU A 133 -6.15 4.13 -21.17
C LEU A 133 -7.05 5.26 -21.70
N ASP A 134 -7.34 5.24 -23.00
CA ASP A 134 -8.16 6.26 -23.68
C ASP A 134 -9.65 5.89 -23.67
N ASP A 135 -9.99 4.61 -23.34
CA ASP A 135 -11.37 4.13 -23.24
C ASP A 135 -11.75 3.88 -21.76
N PRO A 136 -12.58 4.74 -21.16
CA PRO A 136 -13.03 4.56 -19.77
C PRO A 136 -13.93 3.33 -19.55
N GLU A 137 -14.41 2.69 -20.58
CA GLU A 137 -15.24 1.48 -20.53
C GLU A 137 -14.44 0.20 -20.86
N SER A 138 -13.15 0.33 -21.18
CA SER A 138 -12.30 -0.85 -21.43
C SER A 138 -12.17 -1.72 -20.19
N ALA A 139 -11.88 -3.01 -20.38
CA ALA A 139 -11.65 -3.95 -19.31
C ALA A 139 -10.48 -3.52 -18.41
N ILE A 140 -10.47 -4.03 -17.18
CA ILE A 140 -9.35 -3.87 -16.26
C ILE A 140 -8.29 -4.92 -16.61
N ASP A 141 -7.05 -4.49 -16.74
CA ASP A 141 -5.91 -5.38 -16.87
C ASP A 141 -5.66 -6.03 -15.49
N THR A 142 -5.94 -7.30 -15.40
CA THR A 142 -5.91 -8.01 -14.10
C THR A 142 -4.50 -8.41 -13.68
N GLU A 143 -3.55 -8.55 -14.61
CA GLU A 143 -2.17 -8.92 -14.32
C GLU A 143 -1.20 -8.20 -15.24
N LEU A 144 -0.28 -7.44 -14.67
CA LEU A 144 0.80 -6.77 -15.36
C LEU A 144 2.15 -7.32 -14.88
N SER A 145 3.00 -7.71 -15.79
CA SER A 145 4.41 -7.91 -15.48
C SER A 145 5.06 -6.57 -15.12
N LEU A 146 6.16 -6.60 -14.36
CA LEU A 146 6.90 -5.39 -13.99
C LEU A 146 7.38 -4.60 -15.23
N ALA A 147 7.74 -5.29 -16.32
CA ALA A 147 8.13 -4.65 -17.58
C ALA A 147 6.97 -3.96 -18.28
N GLU A 148 5.79 -4.55 -18.27
CA GLU A 148 4.57 -3.95 -18.82
C GLU A 148 4.14 -2.74 -18.01
N ALA A 149 4.15 -2.86 -16.68
CA ALA A 149 3.84 -1.77 -15.77
C ALA A 149 4.77 -0.55 -15.97
N ARG A 150 6.08 -0.79 -16.17
CA ARG A 150 7.04 0.28 -16.49
C ARG A 150 6.73 0.97 -17.83
N ARG A 151 6.50 0.17 -18.88
CA ARG A 151 6.15 0.71 -20.22
C ARG A 151 4.85 1.52 -20.16
N LEU A 152 3.90 1.08 -19.36
CA LEU A 152 2.64 1.78 -19.16
C LEU A 152 2.85 3.12 -18.44
N LEU A 153 3.70 3.16 -17.40
CA LEU A 153 4.05 4.39 -16.70
C LEU A 153 4.72 5.44 -17.61
N GLU A 154 5.49 5.01 -18.61
CA GLU A 154 6.09 5.93 -19.60
C GLU A 154 5.05 6.61 -20.49
N ARG A 155 3.89 5.95 -20.71
CA ARG A 155 2.78 6.44 -21.53
C ARG A 155 1.77 7.27 -20.74
N LEU A 156 1.63 7.00 -19.46
CA LEU A 156 0.73 7.73 -18.56
C LEU A 156 1.25 9.15 -18.28
N PRO A 157 0.38 10.15 -18.18
CA PRO A 157 0.79 11.47 -17.72
C PRO A 157 1.31 11.38 -16.28
N ALA A 158 2.24 12.27 -15.95
CA ALA A 158 2.72 12.36 -14.57
C ALA A 158 1.55 12.60 -13.61
N PRO A 159 1.46 11.84 -12.50
CA PRO A 159 0.31 11.93 -11.62
C PRO A 159 0.21 13.30 -10.96
N THR A 160 -0.93 13.94 -11.12
CA THR A 160 -1.25 15.26 -10.54
C THR A 160 -2.09 15.13 -9.26
N ARG A 161 -2.83 14.01 -9.13
CA ARG A 161 -3.72 13.72 -8.00
C ARG A 161 -3.40 12.35 -7.41
N PRO A 162 -3.68 12.15 -6.11
CA PRO A 162 -3.52 10.83 -5.48
C PRO A 162 -4.44 9.74 -6.05
N THR A 163 -5.52 10.12 -6.74
CA THR A 163 -6.46 9.21 -7.41
C THR A 163 -6.06 8.82 -8.82
N ASP A 164 -4.97 9.38 -9.34
CA ASP A 164 -4.52 9.05 -10.69
C ASP A 164 -3.96 7.62 -10.74
N PRO A 165 -4.36 6.78 -11.72
CA PRO A 165 -3.87 5.40 -11.87
C PRO A 165 -2.34 5.30 -11.88
N ALA A 166 -1.66 6.25 -12.53
CA ALA A 166 -0.21 6.32 -12.58
C ALA A 166 0.43 6.44 -11.19
N PHE A 167 -0.25 7.07 -10.23
CA PHE A 167 0.26 7.23 -8.87
C PHE A 167 0.38 5.87 -8.15
N TYR A 168 -0.67 5.06 -8.19
CA TYR A 168 -0.64 3.73 -7.57
C TYR A 168 0.26 2.77 -8.33
N LEU A 169 0.21 2.79 -9.67
CA LEU A 169 1.06 1.94 -10.49
C LEU A 169 2.55 2.21 -10.24
N GLN A 170 2.94 3.47 -10.06
CA GLN A 170 4.31 3.85 -9.70
C GLN A 170 4.74 3.24 -8.35
N HIS A 171 3.84 3.19 -7.37
CA HIS A 171 4.11 2.59 -6.07
C HIS A 171 4.18 1.06 -6.14
N CYS A 172 3.33 0.43 -6.96
CA CYS A 172 3.40 -1.01 -7.23
C CYS A 172 4.73 -1.40 -7.87
N VAL A 173 5.13 -0.68 -8.93
CA VAL A 173 6.43 -0.92 -9.59
C VAL A 173 7.59 -0.78 -8.59
N LYS A 174 7.60 0.30 -7.82
CA LYS A 174 8.64 0.55 -6.80
C LYS A 174 8.69 -0.54 -5.72
N ALA A 175 7.54 -1.08 -5.31
CA ALA A 175 7.48 -2.16 -4.34
C ALA A 175 8.06 -3.46 -4.90
N CYS A 176 7.67 -3.84 -6.12
CA CYS A 176 8.19 -5.04 -6.78
C CYS A 176 9.70 -4.93 -7.07
N GLU A 177 10.18 -3.76 -7.51
CA GLU A 177 11.62 -3.48 -7.65
C GLU A 177 12.38 -3.61 -6.33
N GLY A 178 11.71 -3.31 -5.22
CA GLY A 178 12.24 -3.46 -3.86
C GLY A 178 12.17 -4.87 -3.30
N GLY A 179 11.65 -5.85 -4.06
CA GLY A 179 11.59 -7.27 -3.68
C GLY A 179 10.25 -7.72 -3.08
N VAL A 180 9.20 -6.92 -3.17
CA VAL A 180 7.83 -7.37 -2.88
C VAL A 180 7.36 -8.25 -4.04
N GLU A 181 6.90 -9.48 -3.76
CA GLU A 181 6.56 -10.42 -4.81
C GLU A 181 5.39 -9.95 -5.69
N ARG A 182 4.38 -9.35 -5.08
CA ARG A 182 3.15 -8.90 -5.75
C ARG A 182 2.64 -7.60 -5.15
N SER A 183 2.18 -6.71 -6.01
CA SER A 183 1.52 -5.47 -5.60
C SER A 183 0.18 -5.34 -6.31
N HIS A 184 -0.86 -4.94 -5.58
CA HIS A 184 -2.23 -4.95 -6.08
C HIS A 184 -2.88 -3.58 -5.93
N ILE A 185 -3.69 -3.19 -6.91
CA ILE A 185 -4.56 -2.02 -6.89
C ILE A 185 -5.99 -2.54 -6.90
N LEU A 186 -6.73 -2.34 -5.80
CA LEU A 186 -8.05 -2.90 -5.57
C LEU A 186 -9.09 -1.82 -5.31
N PRO A 187 -10.33 -1.96 -5.84
CA PRO A 187 -11.42 -1.06 -5.50
C PRO A 187 -11.89 -1.30 -4.06
N PHE A 188 -11.93 -0.25 -3.23
CA PHE A 188 -12.50 -0.37 -1.89
C PHE A 188 -14.05 -0.45 -1.91
N ALA A 189 -14.69 0.01 -2.99
CA ALA A 189 -16.14 -0.01 -3.14
C ALA A 189 -16.72 -1.42 -3.40
N ALA A 190 -15.88 -2.39 -3.76
CA ALA A 190 -16.31 -3.77 -3.96
C ALA A 190 -16.23 -4.54 -2.64
N ASP A 191 -17.39 -4.94 -2.11
CA ASP A 191 -17.45 -5.75 -0.90
C ASP A 191 -16.69 -7.05 -1.06
N GLY A 192 -15.78 -7.32 -0.12
CA GLY A 192 -14.97 -8.53 -0.13
C GLY A 192 -13.81 -8.50 -1.13
N SER A 193 -13.47 -7.36 -1.74
CA SER A 193 -12.36 -7.23 -2.71
C SER A 193 -11.06 -7.85 -2.24
N ILE A 194 -10.67 -7.63 -0.97
CA ILE A 194 -9.47 -8.23 -0.37
C ILE A 194 -9.57 -9.75 -0.35
N LEU A 195 -10.72 -10.30 0.06
CA LEU A 195 -10.89 -11.76 0.15
C LEU A 195 -10.88 -12.39 -1.25
N MET A 196 -11.55 -11.75 -2.20
CA MET A 196 -11.55 -12.22 -3.59
C MET A 196 -10.14 -12.22 -4.16
N GLU A 197 -9.37 -11.15 -3.97
CA GLU A 197 -8.01 -11.03 -4.48
C GLU A 197 -7.02 -12.02 -3.83
N ILE A 198 -7.21 -12.34 -2.55
CA ILE A 198 -6.29 -13.24 -1.84
C ILE A 198 -6.63 -14.71 -2.09
N PHE A 199 -7.92 -15.04 -2.21
CA PHE A 199 -8.39 -16.44 -2.17
C PHE A 199 -9.01 -16.95 -3.49
N THR A 200 -9.19 -16.09 -4.51
CA THR A 200 -9.71 -16.52 -5.80
C THR A 200 -8.69 -16.28 -6.93
N HIS A 201 -8.88 -16.99 -8.04
CA HIS A 201 -8.05 -16.85 -9.24
C HIS A 201 -8.42 -15.63 -10.08
N ASP A 202 -9.69 -15.24 -10.04
CA ASP A 202 -10.24 -14.13 -10.80
C ASP A 202 -10.20 -12.88 -9.92
N GLY A 203 -9.04 -12.21 -9.88
CA GLY A 203 -8.85 -10.98 -9.12
C GLY A 203 -9.83 -9.87 -9.49
N VAL A 204 -10.02 -8.90 -8.56
CA VAL A 204 -10.98 -7.80 -8.72
C VAL A 204 -10.33 -6.52 -9.23
N GLY A 205 -9.02 -6.45 -9.26
CA GLY A 205 -8.24 -5.27 -9.59
C GLY A 205 -7.07 -5.56 -10.51
N THR A 206 -6.01 -4.80 -10.39
CA THR A 206 -4.76 -5.01 -11.13
C THR A 206 -3.66 -5.50 -10.21
N MET A 207 -3.03 -6.59 -10.56
CA MET A 207 -1.86 -7.12 -9.89
C MET A 207 -0.61 -6.83 -10.73
N VAL A 208 0.44 -6.35 -10.08
CA VAL A 208 1.80 -6.22 -10.65
C VAL A 208 2.69 -7.29 -10.04
N VAL A 209 3.36 -8.08 -10.88
CA VAL A 209 4.25 -9.18 -10.47
C VAL A 209 5.64 -9.03 -11.06
N ASP A 210 6.66 -9.59 -10.38
CA ASP A 210 8.01 -9.71 -10.95
C ASP A 210 8.03 -10.75 -12.08
N GLU A 211 8.71 -10.46 -13.17
CA GLU A 211 8.86 -11.35 -14.33
C GLU A 211 9.45 -12.73 -13.97
N LYS A 212 10.25 -12.81 -12.91
CA LYS A 212 10.83 -14.07 -12.45
C LYS A 212 9.78 -15.08 -11.98
N LEU A 213 8.67 -14.64 -11.43
CA LEU A 213 7.57 -15.51 -10.99
C LEU A 213 6.72 -16.00 -12.17
N GLU A 214 6.52 -15.16 -13.17
CA GLU A 214 5.82 -15.51 -14.41
C GLU A 214 6.56 -16.60 -15.19
N SER A 215 7.89 -16.49 -15.30
CA SER A 215 8.73 -17.51 -15.95
C SER A 215 8.73 -18.86 -15.23
N LEU A 216 8.60 -18.87 -13.91
CA LEU A 216 8.49 -20.09 -13.12
C LEU A 216 7.13 -20.77 -13.28
N ARG A 217 6.03 -20.01 -13.41
CA ARG A 217 4.69 -20.54 -13.69
C ARG A 217 4.64 -21.22 -15.06
N SER A 218 5.14 -20.58 -16.09
CA SER A 218 5.19 -21.16 -17.46
C SER A 218 6.06 -22.41 -17.55
N THR A 219 6.98 -22.61 -16.61
CA THR A 219 7.84 -23.81 -16.54
C THR A 219 7.17 -24.97 -15.79
N ILE A 220 6.22 -24.68 -14.88
CA ILE A 220 5.54 -25.69 -14.04
C ILE A 220 4.25 -26.22 -14.70
N GLU A 221 3.52 -25.38 -15.46
CA GLU A 221 2.29 -25.81 -16.15
C GLU A 221 2.46 -26.94 -17.17
N PRO A 222 3.55 -27.04 -17.96
CA PRO A 222 3.74 -28.18 -18.87
C PRO A 222 3.91 -29.53 -18.20
N LEU A 223 4.31 -29.57 -16.93
CA LEU A 223 4.51 -30.81 -16.19
C LEU A 223 3.22 -31.38 -15.58
N ALA A 224 2.18 -30.57 -15.42
CA ALA A 224 0.89 -30.99 -14.86
C ALA A 224 -0.05 -31.64 -15.91
N ASN A 225 0.23 -31.46 -17.21
CA ASN A 225 -0.59 -32.00 -18.30
C ASN A 225 -0.07 -33.28 -18.92
N THR A 226 0.91 -33.96 -18.32
CA THR A 226 1.49 -35.21 -18.77
C THR A 226 1.26 -36.41 -17.83
N ALA A 227 0.15 -36.39 -17.09
CA ALA A 227 -0.28 -37.55 -16.28
C ALA A 227 -1.68 -38.01 -16.69
#